data_9f03eba1a11ffdfc504b13ed195c8874
#
_entry.id   9f03eba1a11ffdfc504b13ed195c8874
#
_cell.length_a   1.000
_cell.length_b   1.000
_cell.length_c   1.000
_cell.angle_alpha   90.00
_cell.angle_beta   90.00
_cell.angle_gamma   90.00
#
_symmetry.space_group_name_H-M   'P 1'
#
loop_
_entity.id
_entity.type
_entity.pdbx_description
1 polymer ?
#
loop_
_entity_poly.entity_id
_entity_poly.type
_entity_poly.pdbx_seq_one_letter_code
_entity_poly.pdbx_strand_id
1 'polypeptide(L)'
;MGRVTFIGAGPGSADLITLRGAKLLAQAQVVLFDALTDPALREYAPLARWVDVGKRGFGHATSQPAINALLVHEAQLSEHVVRLKGGDPSVLGRLEEELQALATHGIAYDVVPGVTAALAAAAHTARPLTRRGHGRSVSLTTAMTQLGVLQATRTADTEVFYMAGRQLGALASKLMQAGWPADTAALVVSRAGWPDARVSEHEVGQLADAETLHAGRPAVVTVGAGAMPAVQTGDKPSPDDPRP
;
A
#
# COMPACT_ATOMS: atom_id res chain seq x y z
N MET A 1 -18.81 -26.46 2.94
CA MET A 1 -17.86 -25.41 3.31
C MET A 1 -17.69 -24.51 2.10
N GLY A 2 -17.78 -23.21 2.31
CA GLY A 2 -17.56 -22.23 1.26
C GLY A 2 -16.08 -22.01 0.96
N ARG A 3 -15.84 -21.04 0.08
CA ARG A 3 -14.50 -20.60 -0.36
C ARG A 3 -14.27 -19.15 0.04
N VAL A 4 -13.04 -18.80 0.40
CA VAL A 4 -12.61 -17.42 0.63
C VAL A 4 -11.75 -16.95 -0.52
N THR A 5 -12.11 -15.80 -1.11
CA THR A 5 -11.27 -15.13 -2.11
C THR A 5 -10.69 -13.84 -1.51
N PHE A 6 -9.38 -13.80 -1.35
CA PHE A 6 -8.67 -12.57 -1.01
C PHE A 6 -8.54 -11.71 -2.26
N ILE A 7 -9.01 -10.47 -2.21
CA ILE A 7 -8.97 -9.55 -3.35
C ILE A 7 -8.26 -8.27 -2.93
N GLY A 8 -7.24 -7.88 -3.70
CA GLY A 8 -6.64 -6.56 -3.57
C GLY A 8 -7.60 -5.50 -4.08
N ALA A 9 -8.01 -4.62 -3.18
CA ALA A 9 -8.93 -3.52 -3.46
C ALA A 9 -8.30 -2.37 -4.26
N GLY A 10 -6.97 -2.40 -4.42
CA GLY A 10 -6.22 -1.24 -4.85
C GLY A 10 -5.93 -0.26 -3.69
N PRO A 11 -5.14 0.78 -3.94
CA PRO A 11 -4.61 1.65 -2.88
C PRO A 11 -5.52 2.86 -2.58
N GLY A 12 -6.64 2.99 -3.29
CA GLY A 12 -7.52 4.15 -3.20
C GLY A 12 -8.77 3.96 -4.04
N SER A 13 -8.88 4.70 -5.15
CA SER A 13 -10.03 4.70 -6.05
C SER A 13 -10.45 3.30 -6.50
N ALA A 14 -11.76 3.04 -6.55
CA ALA A 14 -12.35 1.74 -6.86
C ALA A 14 -11.98 1.20 -8.26
N ASP A 15 -11.67 2.07 -9.21
CA ASP A 15 -11.23 1.71 -10.56
C ASP A 15 -9.83 1.09 -10.63
N LEU A 16 -9.06 1.15 -9.53
CA LEU A 16 -7.77 0.47 -9.40
C LEU A 16 -7.89 -1.00 -8.98
N ILE A 17 -9.09 -1.52 -8.80
CA ILE A 17 -9.31 -2.96 -8.65
C ILE A 17 -9.00 -3.68 -9.97
N THR A 18 -8.44 -4.89 -9.89
CA THR A 18 -8.24 -5.68 -11.12
C THR A 18 -9.57 -6.18 -11.68
N LEU A 19 -9.64 -6.38 -13.00
CA LEU A 19 -10.84 -6.96 -13.64
C LEU A 19 -11.22 -8.32 -13.05
N ARG A 20 -10.23 -9.14 -12.66
CA ARG A 20 -10.48 -10.40 -11.98
C ARG A 20 -11.09 -10.17 -10.60
N GLY A 21 -10.52 -9.22 -9.85
CA GLY A 21 -11.03 -8.84 -8.53
C GLY A 21 -12.49 -8.37 -8.60
N ALA A 22 -12.83 -7.48 -9.52
CA ALA A 22 -14.18 -6.98 -9.70
C ALA A 22 -15.19 -8.09 -10.05
N LYS A 23 -14.81 -9.01 -10.96
CA LYS A 23 -15.67 -10.14 -11.36
C LYS A 23 -15.94 -11.11 -10.20
N LEU A 24 -14.94 -11.37 -9.36
CA LEU A 24 -15.09 -12.26 -8.21
C LEU A 24 -15.82 -11.56 -7.04
N LEU A 25 -15.57 -10.26 -6.86
CA LEU A 25 -16.29 -9.45 -5.87
C LEU A 25 -17.80 -9.44 -6.15
N ALA A 26 -18.20 -9.37 -7.43
CA ALA A 26 -19.60 -9.39 -7.84
C ALA A 26 -20.34 -10.70 -7.49
N GLN A 27 -19.63 -11.79 -7.23
CA GLN A 27 -20.18 -13.08 -6.83
C GLN A 27 -20.25 -13.28 -5.32
N ALA A 28 -19.75 -12.31 -4.54
CA ALA A 28 -19.67 -12.44 -3.09
C ALA A 28 -21.05 -12.45 -2.43
N GLN A 29 -21.24 -13.33 -1.47
CA GLN A 29 -22.37 -13.30 -0.52
C GLN A 29 -22.02 -12.47 0.72
N VAL A 30 -20.74 -12.53 1.13
CA VAL A 30 -20.20 -11.77 2.25
C VAL A 30 -18.86 -11.14 1.86
N VAL A 31 -18.67 -9.86 2.18
CA VAL A 31 -17.43 -9.14 1.97
C VAL A 31 -16.90 -8.62 3.31
N LEU A 32 -15.77 -9.13 3.77
CA LEU A 32 -15.03 -8.58 4.90
C LEU A 32 -14.00 -7.59 4.34
N PHE A 33 -14.06 -6.31 4.74
CA PHE A 33 -13.25 -5.26 4.14
C PHE A 33 -12.47 -4.41 5.16
N ASP A 34 -11.34 -3.87 4.74
CA ASP A 34 -10.48 -3.00 5.53
C ASP A 34 -10.93 -1.52 5.44
N ALA A 35 -10.54 -0.72 6.41
CA ALA A 35 -10.87 0.71 6.48
C ALA A 35 -10.31 1.57 5.32
N LEU A 36 -9.32 1.07 4.58
CA LEU A 36 -8.69 1.77 3.45
C LEU A 36 -9.31 1.41 2.09
N THR A 37 -10.40 0.66 2.07
CA THR A 37 -11.11 0.31 0.82
C THR A 37 -12.08 1.42 0.42
N ASP A 38 -12.17 1.71 -0.88
CA ASP A 38 -13.13 2.69 -1.41
C ASP A 38 -14.57 2.20 -1.22
N PRO A 39 -15.45 3.01 -0.60
CA PRO A 39 -16.87 2.67 -0.49
C PRO A 39 -17.57 2.38 -1.83
N ALA A 40 -17.12 2.97 -2.94
CA ALA A 40 -17.66 2.73 -4.27
C ALA A 40 -17.50 1.27 -4.74
N LEU A 41 -16.58 0.51 -4.15
CA LEU A 41 -16.47 -0.94 -4.41
C LEU A 41 -17.74 -1.72 -4.06
N ARG A 42 -18.65 -1.17 -3.24
CA ARG A 42 -19.94 -1.77 -2.93
C ARG A 42 -20.85 -1.88 -4.15
N GLU A 43 -20.67 -1.03 -5.15
CA GLU A 43 -21.42 -1.06 -6.40
C GLU A 43 -21.17 -2.35 -7.20
N TYR A 44 -20.01 -2.99 -7.03
CA TYR A 44 -19.69 -4.28 -7.66
C TYR A 44 -20.39 -5.47 -6.99
N ALA A 45 -20.78 -5.35 -5.72
CA ALA A 45 -21.44 -6.43 -4.97
C ALA A 45 -22.60 -5.87 -4.12
N PRO A 46 -23.65 -5.31 -4.75
CA PRO A 46 -24.75 -4.63 -4.05
C PRO A 46 -25.61 -5.56 -3.21
N LEU A 47 -25.61 -6.85 -3.51
CA LEU A 47 -26.40 -7.87 -2.78
C LEU A 47 -25.59 -8.54 -1.65
N ALA A 48 -24.28 -8.33 -1.59
CA ALA A 48 -23.42 -8.91 -0.57
C ALA A 48 -23.66 -8.23 0.79
N ARG A 49 -23.50 -9.00 1.86
CA ARG A 49 -23.40 -8.45 3.22
C ARG A 49 -21.96 -7.94 3.46
N TRP A 50 -21.83 -6.65 3.71
CA TRP A 50 -20.54 -6.00 3.93
C TRP A 50 -20.22 -5.91 5.42
N VAL A 51 -19.07 -6.43 5.84
CA VAL A 51 -18.60 -6.51 7.20
C VAL A 51 -17.28 -5.73 7.33
N ASP A 52 -17.31 -4.62 8.07
CA ASP A 52 -16.13 -3.82 8.35
C ASP A 52 -15.26 -4.49 9.41
N VAL A 53 -14.05 -4.89 9.04
CA VAL A 53 -13.03 -5.46 9.95
C VAL A 53 -11.87 -4.49 10.17
N GLY A 54 -11.94 -3.29 9.59
CA GLY A 54 -10.96 -2.24 9.75
C GLY A 54 -10.98 -1.57 11.12
N LYS A 55 -10.14 -0.57 11.29
CA LYS A 55 -10.13 0.26 12.50
C LYS A 55 -11.31 1.21 12.48
N ARG A 56 -12.26 1.06 13.39
CA ARG A 56 -13.33 2.05 13.61
C ARG A 56 -12.82 3.17 14.50
N GLY A 57 -12.46 4.32 13.91
CA GLY A 57 -12.20 5.58 14.63
C GLY A 57 -11.17 5.45 15.77
N PHE A 58 -11.42 6.12 16.91
CA PHE A 58 -10.62 6.00 18.13
C PHE A 58 -10.94 4.75 18.98
N GLY A 59 -11.80 3.84 18.47
CA GLY A 59 -12.11 2.56 19.11
C GLY A 59 -11.05 1.50 18.84
N HIS A 60 -11.08 0.40 19.60
CA HIS A 60 -10.18 -0.71 19.45
C HIS A 60 -10.28 -1.32 18.02
N ALA A 61 -9.13 -1.43 17.34
CA ALA A 61 -9.03 -2.19 16.10
C ALA A 61 -9.46 -3.63 16.35
N THR A 62 -10.23 -4.22 15.42
CA THR A 62 -10.49 -5.66 15.47
C THR A 62 -9.15 -6.39 15.48
N SER A 63 -8.93 -7.24 16.47
CA SER A 63 -7.67 -7.98 16.59
C SER A 63 -7.54 -8.98 15.43
N GLN A 64 -6.32 -9.29 15.02
CA GLN A 64 -6.13 -10.28 13.94
C GLN A 64 -6.73 -11.65 14.26
N PRO A 65 -6.62 -12.19 15.49
CA PRO A 65 -7.32 -13.41 15.85
C PRO A 65 -8.84 -13.32 15.67
N ALA A 66 -9.45 -12.18 15.98
CA ALA A 66 -10.88 -11.97 15.79
C ALA A 66 -11.26 -11.90 14.29
N ILE A 67 -10.43 -11.27 13.44
CA ILE A 67 -10.61 -11.26 11.99
C ILE A 67 -10.51 -12.69 11.44
N ASN A 68 -9.51 -13.45 11.87
CA ASN A 68 -9.30 -14.84 11.44
C ASN A 68 -10.50 -15.72 11.82
N ALA A 69 -10.98 -15.62 13.07
CA ALA A 69 -12.15 -16.36 13.54
C ALA A 69 -13.42 -16.00 12.76
N LEU A 70 -13.64 -14.72 12.48
CA LEU A 70 -14.76 -14.25 11.69
C LEU A 70 -14.70 -14.77 10.25
N LEU A 71 -13.52 -14.76 9.64
CA LEU A 71 -13.32 -15.24 8.28
C LEU A 71 -13.65 -16.75 8.16
N VAL A 72 -13.21 -17.55 9.13
CA VAL A 72 -13.54 -18.98 9.24
C VAL A 72 -15.04 -19.18 9.43
N HIS A 73 -15.66 -18.41 10.34
CA HIS A 73 -17.09 -18.48 10.62
C HIS A 73 -17.93 -18.18 9.37
N GLU A 74 -17.62 -17.09 8.67
CA GLU A 74 -18.37 -16.72 7.47
C GLU A 74 -18.23 -17.75 6.34
N ALA A 75 -17.05 -18.34 6.17
CA ALA A 75 -16.82 -19.38 5.18
C ALA A 75 -17.51 -20.71 5.50
N GLN A 76 -17.90 -20.93 6.76
CA GLN A 76 -18.74 -22.09 7.15
C GLN A 76 -20.22 -21.89 6.80
N LEU A 77 -20.67 -20.62 6.75
CA LEU A 77 -22.08 -20.25 6.53
C LEU A 77 -22.39 -19.83 5.09
N SER A 78 -21.40 -19.44 4.30
CA SER A 78 -21.56 -18.87 2.97
C SER A 78 -20.66 -19.57 1.97
N GLU A 79 -21.12 -19.75 0.73
CA GLU A 79 -20.35 -20.39 -0.34
C GLU A 79 -19.24 -19.51 -0.89
N HIS A 80 -19.50 -18.20 -1.01
CA HIS A 80 -18.60 -17.22 -1.60
C HIS A 80 -18.33 -16.05 -0.63
N VAL A 81 -17.22 -16.13 0.08
CA VAL A 81 -16.75 -15.07 0.97
C VAL A 81 -15.59 -14.33 0.32
N VAL A 82 -15.64 -13.02 0.30
CA VAL A 82 -14.54 -12.16 -0.15
C VAL A 82 -13.88 -11.50 1.05
N ARG A 83 -12.56 -11.60 1.13
CA ARG A 83 -11.72 -10.80 2.00
C ARG A 83 -11.10 -9.69 1.15
N LEU A 84 -11.65 -8.48 1.22
CA LEU A 84 -11.22 -7.32 0.45
C LEU A 84 -10.16 -6.53 1.24
N LYS A 85 -8.93 -6.51 0.74
CA LYS A 85 -7.76 -5.93 1.41
C LYS A 85 -7.27 -4.69 0.67
N GLY A 86 -7.02 -3.59 1.39
CA GLY A 86 -6.47 -2.38 0.80
C GLY A 86 -5.11 -2.64 0.13
N GLY A 87 -4.88 -2.09 -1.05
CA GLY A 87 -3.68 -2.32 -1.85
C GLY A 87 -3.63 -3.73 -2.45
N ASP A 88 -2.53 -4.43 -2.21
CA ASP A 88 -2.30 -5.83 -2.59
C ASP A 88 -2.27 -6.71 -1.33
N PRO A 89 -2.97 -7.86 -1.31
CA PRO A 89 -3.01 -8.75 -0.14
C PRO A 89 -1.64 -9.25 0.32
N SER A 90 -0.70 -9.41 -0.61
CA SER A 90 0.62 -9.98 -0.34
C SER A 90 1.64 -8.93 0.16
N VAL A 91 1.28 -7.64 0.14
CA VAL A 91 2.18 -6.55 0.55
C VAL A 91 1.76 -5.99 1.91
N LEU A 92 2.47 -6.40 2.97
CA LEU A 92 2.29 -5.93 4.35
C LEU A 92 0.84 -6.05 4.87
N GLY A 93 0.05 -6.98 4.30
CA GLY A 93 -1.38 -7.16 4.57
C GLY A 93 -1.70 -8.27 5.58
N ARG A 94 -0.72 -8.87 6.26
CA ARG A 94 -0.90 -9.99 7.22
C ARG A 94 -1.66 -11.19 6.60
N LEU A 95 -1.50 -11.39 5.28
CA LEU A 95 -2.20 -12.42 4.52
C LEU A 95 -1.90 -13.82 5.08
N GLU A 96 -0.64 -14.09 5.43
CA GLU A 96 -0.19 -15.40 5.92
C GLU A 96 -1.01 -15.88 7.13
N GLU A 97 -1.30 -14.99 8.09
CA GLU A 97 -2.08 -15.33 9.29
C GLU A 97 -3.53 -15.70 8.97
N GLU A 98 -4.13 -15.02 7.99
CA GLU A 98 -5.48 -15.29 7.52
C GLU A 98 -5.53 -16.64 6.74
N LEU A 99 -4.54 -16.89 5.85
CA LEU A 99 -4.42 -18.15 5.11
C LEU A 99 -4.22 -19.35 6.05
N GLN A 100 -3.36 -19.21 7.07
CA GLN A 100 -3.11 -20.26 8.06
C GLN A 100 -4.37 -20.62 8.82
N ALA A 101 -5.19 -19.62 9.20
CA ALA A 101 -6.45 -19.87 9.88
C ALA A 101 -7.44 -20.67 9.01
N LEU A 102 -7.56 -20.32 7.73
CA LEU A 102 -8.41 -21.05 6.79
C LEU A 102 -7.91 -22.47 6.54
N ALA A 103 -6.60 -22.65 6.33
CA ALA A 103 -5.97 -23.95 6.10
C ALA A 103 -6.21 -24.91 7.29
N THR A 104 -6.07 -24.40 8.52
CA THR A 104 -6.33 -25.18 9.75
C THR A 104 -7.77 -25.73 9.81
N HIS A 105 -8.72 -25.03 9.18
CA HIS A 105 -10.14 -25.45 9.14
C HIS A 105 -10.53 -26.13 7.82
N GLY A 106 -9.57 -26.43 6.93
CA GLY A 106 -9.84 -27.09 5.65
C GLY A 106 -10.66 -26.25 4.66
N ILE A 107 -10.63 -24.90 4.80
CA ILE A 107 -11.38 -23.98 3.94
C ILE A 107 -10.53 -23.62 2.73
N ALA A 108 -11.11 -23.81 1.53
CA ALA A 108 -10.44 -23.46 0.27
C ALA A 108 -10.34 -21.94 0.11
N TYR A 109 -9.21 -21.48 -0.45
CA TYR A 109 -9.00 -20.07 -0.69
C TYR A 109 -8.25 -19.80 -2.00
N ASP A 110 -8.42 -18.59 -2.52
CA ASP A 110 -7.66 -18.01 -3.64
C ASP A 110 -7.19 -16.59 -3.29
N VAL A 111 -6.12 -16.14 -3.96
CA VAL A 111 -5.60 -14.77 -3.82
C VAL A 111 -5.58 -14.09 -5.18
N VAL A 112 -6.21 -12.92 -5.26
CA VAL A 112 -6.23 -12.04 -6.43
C VAL A 112 -5.37 -10.82 -6.12
N PRO A 113 -4.31 -10.56 -6.90
CA PRO A 113 -3.44 -9.41 -6.65
C PRO A 113 -4.17 -8.08 -6.84
N GLY A 114 -3.62 -7.04 -6.24
CA GLY A 114 -4.08 -5.66 -6.39
C GLY A 114 -2.94 -4.69 -6.65
N VAL A 115 -3.28 -3.42 -6.91
CA VAL A 115 -2.29 -2.36 -7.04
C VAL A 115 -1.88 -1.90 -5.64
N THR A 116 -0.60 -2.05 -5.29
CA THR A 116 -0.09 -1.58 -4.00
C THR A 116 0.17 -0.07 -4.00
N ALA A 117 0.13 0.56 -2.83
CA ALA A 117 0.29 2.02 -2.68
C ALA A 117 1.62 2.57 -3.23
N ALA A 118 2.70 1.78 -3.21
CA ALA A 118 3.97 2.17 -3.83
C ALA A 118 3.83 2.43 -5.34
N LEU A 119 3.14 1.53 -6.06
CA LEU A 119 2.92 1.67 -7.50
C LEU A 119 1.97 2.83 -7.81
N ALA A 120 0.93 3.03 -7.00
CA ALA A 120 0.04 4.17 -7.15
C ALA A 120 0.75 5.51 -6.91
N ALA A 121 1.63 5.60 -5.91
CA ALA A 121 2.44 6.79 -5.64
C ALA A 121 3.39 7.08 -6.81
N ALA A 122 4.07 6.05 -7.34
CA ALA A 122 4.94 6.17 -8.49
C ALA A 122 4.19 6.67 -9.75
N ALA A 123 3.01 6.10 -10.03
CA ALA A 123 2.16 6.50 -11.15
C ALA A 123 1.63 7.94 -10.98
N HIS A 124 1.13 8.29 -9.79
CA HIS A 124 0.58 9.62 -9.48
C HIS A 124 1.63 10.73 -9.65
N THR A 125 2.90 10.43 -9.38
CA THR A 125 4.00 11.39 -9.47
C THR A 125 4.83 11.27 -10.75
N ALA A 126 4.48 10.34 -11.65
CA ALA A 126 5.24 9.99 -12.84
C ALA A 126 6.73 9.70 -12.54
N ARG A 127 7.00 9.04 -11.39
CA ARG A 127 8.36 8.68 -10.94
C ARG A 127 8.51 7.17 -10.93
N PRO A 128 9.18 6.58 -11.95
CA PRO A 128 9.43 5.15 -11.97
C PRO A 128 10.28 4.72 -10.77
N LEU A 129 9.88 3.63 -10.11
CA LEU A 129 10.64 3.07 -8.97
C LEU A 129 11.97 2.45 -9.41
N THR A 130 12.09 2.01 -10.68
CA THR A 130 13.34 1.55 -11.29
C THR A 130 13.74 2.46 -12.42
N ARG A 131 15.04 2.70 -12.58
CA ARG A 131 15.58 3.62 -13.59
C ARG A 131 16.82 3.02 -14.25
N ARG A 132 16.77 2.84 -15.56
CA ARG A 132 17.91 2.32 -16.31
C ARG A 132 19.15 3.21 -16.10
N GLY A 133 20.25 2.61 -15.67
CA GLY A 133 21.51 3.31 -15.38
C GLY A 133 21.59 4.01 -14.01
N HIS A 134 20.46 4.16 -13.26
CA HIS A 134 20.43 4.90 -11.98
C HIS A 134 19.88 4.09 -10.81
N GLY A 135 19.03 3.09 -11.05
CA GLY A 135 18.46 2.27 -9.99
C GLY A 135 17.70 1.07 -10.54
N ARG A 136 18.21 -0.13 -10.27
CA ARG A 136 17.69 -1.41 -10.77
C ARG A 136 16.93 -2.22 -9.73
N SER A 137 17.02 -1.82 -8.47
CA SER A 137 16.45 -2.54 -7.33
C SER A 137 15.44 -1.69 -6.57
N VAL A 138 14.36 -2.33 -6.10
CA VAL A 138 13.31 -1.72 -5.28
C VAL A 138 13.06 -2.59 -4.07
N SER A 139 13.01 -1.98 -2.90
CA SER A 139 12.56 -2.61 -1.66
C SER A 139 11.20 -2.03 -1.24
N LEU A 140 10.26 -2.90 -0.87
CA LEU A 140 8.99 -2.54 -0.25
C LEU A 140 9.06 -2.94 1.22
N THR A 141 9.09 -1.97 2.11
CA THR A 141 9.33 -2.21 3.52
C THR A 141 8.34 -1.45 4.41
N THR A 142 8.23 -1.86 5.65
CA THR A 142 7.50 -1.08 6.66
C THR A 142 8.47 -0.30 7.52
N ALA A 143 8.15 0.96 7.79
CA ALA A 143 8.90 1.76 8.77
C ALA A 143 8.66 1.30 10.22
N MET A 144 7.58 0.54 10.48
CA MET A 144 7.19 0.10 11.82
C MET A 144 7.40 -1.40 11.98
N THR A 145 8.17 -1.80 12.99
CA THR A 145 8.29 -3.21 13.38
C THR A 145 7.05 -3.70 14.11
N GLN A 146 6.93 -5.02 14.30
CA GLN A 146 5.87 -5.63 15.09
C GLN A 146 5.81 -5.09 16.54
N LEU A 147 6.94 -4.70 17.09
CA LEU A 147 7.04 -4.10 18.42
C LEU A 147 6.77 -2.58 18.45
N GLY A 148 6.36 -1.99 17.32
CA GLY A 148 6.12 -0.55 17.23
C GLY A 148 7.39 0.30 17.17
N VAL A 149 8.55 -0.31 16.91
CA VAL A 149 9.84 0.40 16.80
C VAL A 149 10.04 0.86 15.36
N LEU A 150 10.38 2.13 15.17
CA LEU A 150 10.70 2.70 13.87
C LEU A 150 12.08 2.20 13.41
N GLN A 151 12.12 1.66 12.19
CA GLN A 151 13.35 1.19 11.53
C GLN A 151 13.41 1.66 10.09
N ALA A 152 14.62 1.83 9.59
CA ALA A 152 14.91 2.08 8.19
C ALA A 152 16.09 1.21 7.74
N THR A 153 16.16 0.97 6.43
CA THR A 153 17.17 0.16 5.78
C THR A 153 17.80 0.92 4.61
N ARG A 154 18.89 0.37 4.06
CA ARG A 154 19.44 0.76 2.77
C ARG A 154 19.91 -0.50 2.06
N THR A 155 18.96 -1.19 1.42
CA THR A 155 19.18 -2.50 0.80
C THR A 155 18.96 -2.48 -0.72
N ALA A 156 18.37 -1.38 -1.22
CA ALA A 156 18.04 -1.21 -2.64
C ALA A 156 18.37 0.22 -3.11
N ASP A 157 18.38 0.42 -4.42
CA ASP A 157 18.58 1.75 -5.03
C ASP A 157 17.36 2.66 -4.79
N THR A 158 16.20 2.05 -4.66
CA THR A 158 14.93 2.70 -4.26
C THR A 158 14.32 1.93 -3.11
N GLU A 159 14.03 2.61 -2.02
CA GLU A 159 13.26 2.03 -0.92
C GLU A 159 11.95 2.76 -0.74
N VAL A 160 10.85 1.99 -0.58
CA VAL A 160 9.51 2.52 -0.33
C VAL A 160 9.07 2.06 1.05
N PHE A 161 8.91 3.03 1.95
CA PHE A 161 8.50 2.81 3.33
C PHE A 161 7.00 3.02 3.47
N TYR A 162 6.30 1.98 3.91
CA TYR A 162 4.89 2.02 4.30
C TYR A 162 4.76 2.39 5.78
N MET A 163 3.60 2.90 6.17
CA MET A 163 3.25 3.23 7.57
C MET A 163 4.17 4.26 8.23
N ALA A 164 4.88 5.06 7.44
CA ALA A 164 5.86 6.05 7.91
C ALA A 164 5.26 7.43 8.24
N GLY A 165 4.03 7.73 7.79
CA GLY A 165 3.48 9.10 7.76
C GLY A 165 3.27 9.80 9.11
N ARG A 166 3.47 9.11 10.24
CA ARG A 166 3.33 9.69 11.58
C ARG A 166 4.64 10.14 12.23
N GLN A 167 5.79 9.78 11.66
CA GLN A 167 7.11 9.94 12.28
C GLN A 167 8.17 10.24 11.22
N LEU A 168 7.91 11.21 10.35
CA LEU A 168 8.78 11.49 9.20
C LEU A 168 10.15 12.02 9.66
N GLY A 169 10.22 12.88 10.67
CA GLY A 169 11.47 13.35 11.22
C GLY A 169 12.29 12.25 11.90
N ALA A 170 11.61 11.34 12.63
CA ALA A 170 12.29 10.18 13.19
C ALA A 170 12.75 9.19 12.11
N LEU A 171 11.98 9.03 11.02
CA LEU A 171 12.36 8.25 9.86
C LEU A 171 13.61 8.83 9.19
N ALA A 172 13.71 10.17 9.02
CA ALA A 172 14.91 10.83 8.50
C ALA A 172 16.16 10.42 9.27
N SER A 173 16.09 10.49 10.61
CA SER A 173 17.20 10.09 11.48
C SER A 173 17.58 8.62 11.30
N LYS A 174 16.60 7.73 11.16
CA LYS A 174 16.84 6.29 10.94
C LYS A 174 17.42 6.01 9.55
N LEU A 175 16.98 6.72 8.52
CA LEU A 175 17.54 6.62 7.17
C LEU A 175 19.01 7.02 7.15
N MET A 176 19.36 8.16 7.77
CA MET A 176 20.76 8.59 7.88
C MET A 176 21.62 7.59 8.68
N GLN A 177 21.09 7.03 9.77
CA GLN A 177 21.76 5.97 10.52
C GLN A 177 21.96 4.69 9.69
N ALA A 178 21.04 4.38 8.77
CA ALA A 178 21.16 3.26 7.84
C ALA A 178 22.10 3.54 6.65
N GLY A 179 22.70 4.74 6.59
CA GLY A 179 23.70 5.11 5.59
C GLY A 179 23.16 5.87 4.37
N TRP A 180 21.90 6.35 4.38
CA TRP A 180 21.41 7.26 3.37
C TRP A 180 22.00 8.67 3.58
N PRO A 181 22.63 9.30 2.57
CA PRO A 181 23.04 10.72 2.64
C PRO A 181 21.85 11.63 2.93
N ALA A 182 22.11 12.72 3.66
CA ALA A 182 21.05 13.67 4.02
C ALA A 182 20.43 14.39 2.82
N ASP A 183 21.19 14.55 1.73
CA ASP A 183 20.79 15.14 0.46
C ASP A 183 20.15 14.14 -0.53
N THR A 184 19.95 12.90 -0.11
CA THR A 184 19.26 11.89 -0.93
C THR A 184 17.82 12.30 -1.17
N ALA A 185 17.36 12.22 -2.43
CA ALA A 185 15.98 12.52 -2.79
C ALA A 185 14.98 11.62 -2.01
N ALA A 186 13.96 12.26 -1.46
CA ALA A 186 12.85 11.63 -0.77
C ALA A 186 11.51 12.20 -1.26
N LEU A 187 10.52 11.34 -1.45
CA LEU A 187 9.19 11.69 -1.92
C LEU A 187 8.16 11.15 -0.96
N VAL A 188 7.27 12.01 -0.47
CA VAL A 188 6.17 11.61 0.40
C VAL A 188 4.86 11.73 -0.36
N VAL A 189 4.10 10.62 -0.44
CA VAL A 189 2.77 10.61 -1.04
C VAL A 189 1.78 10.04 -0.03
N SER A 190 0.82 10.86 0.39
CA SER A 190 -0.27 10.39 1.26
C SER A 190 -1.55 10.21 0.46
N ARG A 191 -2.30 9.14 0.81
CA ARG A 191 -3.52 8.73 0.13
C ARG A 191 -3.33 8.56 -1.38
N ALA A 192 -2.21 7.94 -1.78
CA ALA A 192 -1.95 7.58 -3.17
C ALA A 192 -3.13 6.78 -3.75
N GLY A 193 -3.56 7.13 -4.97
CA GLY A 193 -4.74 6.52 -5.59
C GLY A 193 -6.09 7.13 -5.20
N TRP A 194 -6.13 8.10 -4.30
CA TRP A 194 -7.33 8.87 -3.95
C TRP A 194 -7.33 10.25 -4.60
N PRO A 195 -8.52 10.85 -4.85
CA PRO A 195 -8.61 12.19 -5.44
C PRO A 195 -7.96 13.29 -4.61
N ASP A 196 -7.87 13.11 -3.30
CA ASP A 196 -7.26 14.05 -2.35
C ASP A 196 -5.81 13.68 -2.00
N ALA A 197 -5.12 12.93 -2.84
CA ALA A 197 -3.70 12.62 -2.64
C ALA A 197 -2.87 13.90 -2.47
N ARG A 198 -1.86 13.84 -1.57
CA ARG A 198 -0.91 14.94 -1.38
C ARG A 198 0.49 14.43 -1.64
N VAL A 199 1.29 15.28 -2.28
CA VAL A 199 2.67 14.98 -2.66
C VAL A 199 3.57 16.07 -2.11
N SER A 200 4.73 15.68 -1.58
CA SER A 200 5.81 16.61 -1.27
C SER A 200 7.17 15.99 -1.54
N GLU A 201 8.10 16.83 -2.01
CA GLU A 201 9.46 16.46 -2.39
C GLU A 201 10.42 17.00 -1.35
N HIS A 202 11.34 16.18 -0.93
CA HIS A 202 12.30 16.50 0.13
C HIS A 202 13.65 15.84 -0.17
N GLU A 203 14.63 16.24 0.60
CA GLU A 203 15.81 15.42 0.88
C GLU A 203 15.56 14.61 2.16
N VAL A 204 16.28 13.52 2.35
CA VAL A 204 16.17 12.68 3.55
C VAL A 204 16.29 13.49 4.83
N GLY A 205 17.25 14.42 4.89
CA GLY A 205 17.46 15.30 6.05
C GLY A 205 16.31 16.26 6.35
N GLN A 206 15.42 16.49 5.40
CA GLN A 206 14.30 17.45 5.47
C GLN A 206 12.93 16.78 5.61
N LEU A 207 12.85 15.46 5.77
CA LEU A 207 11.57 14.73 5.85
C LEU A 207 10.66 15.22 6.99
N ALA A 208 11.21 15.84 8.04
CA ALA A 208 10.41 16.44 9.11
C ALA A 208 9.47 17.54 8.60
N ASP A 209 9.86 18.29 7.55
CA ASP A 209 9.06 19.37 6.98
C ASP A 209 7.76 18.88 6.35
N ALA A 210 7.70 17.59 5.99
CA ALA A 210 6.51 16.96 5.43
C ALA A 210 5.43 16.61 6.48
N GLU A 211 5.75 16.61 7.78
CA GLU A 211 4.86 16.10 8.83
C GLU A 211 3.51 16.82 8.85
N THR A 212 3.49 18.14 8.77
CA THR A 212 2.25 18.93 8.79
C THR A 212 1.35 18.63 7.60
N LEU A 213 1.92 18.54 6.39
CA LEU A 213 1.16 18.28 5.17
C LEU A 213 0.52 16.89 5.17
N HIS A 214 1.22 15.89 5.71
CA HIS A 214 0.81 14.49 5.67
C HIS A 214 0.23 13.98 7.00
N ALA A 215 0.04 14.86 7.99
CA ALA A 215 -0.47 14.51 9.32
C ALA A 215 -1.78 13.72 9.27
N GLY A 216 -1.82 12.58 9.99
CA GLY A 216 -3.01 11.73 10.11
C GLY A 216 -3.42 10.98 8.84
N ARG A 217 -2.62 11.02 7.77
CA ARG A 217 -2.92 10.41 6.47
C ARG A 217 -2.07 9.15 6.26
N PRO A 218 -2.65 8.06 5.72
CA PRO A 218 -1.84 6.94 5.25
C PRO A 218 -0.86 7.43 4.18
N ALA A 219 0.43 7.19 4.37
CA ALA A 219 1.45 7.68 3.46
C ALA A 219 2.49 6.60 3.15
N VAL A 220 3.08 6.71 1.97
CA VAL A 220 4.29 6.03 1.57
C VAL A 220 5.41 7.04 1.38
N VAL A 221 6.62 6.67 1.76
CA VAL A 221 7.84 7.47 1.57
C VAL A 221 8.76 6.71 0.64
N THR A 222 9.07 7.29 -0.51
CA THR A 222 10.03 6.73 -1.47
C THR A 222 11.36 7.44 -1.29
N VAL A 223 12.47 6.70 -1.20
CA VAL A 223 13.83 7.21 -1.01
C VAL A 223 14.74 6.69 -2.10
N GLY A 224 15.66 7.52 -2.56
CA GLY A 224 16.69 7.15 -3.53
C GLY A 224 16.26 7.35 -4.99
N ALA A 225 16.66 6.46 -5.89
CA ALA A 225 16.49 6.64 -7.34
C ALA A 225 15.03 6.86 -7.76
N GLY A 226 14.07 6.17 -7.15
CA GLY A 226 12.64 6.31 -7.44
C GLY A 226 12.00 7.60 -6.91
N ALA A 227 12.66 8.33 -6.02
CA ALA A 227 12.19 9.62 -5.54
C ALA A 227 12.60 10.79 -6.45
N MET A 228 13.59 10.61 -7.33
CA MET A 228 14.08 11.65 -8.22
C MET A 228 13.05 11.94 -9.34
N PRO A 229 12.89 13.18 -9.82
CA PRO A 229 12.10 13.51 -11.00
C PRO A 229 12.52 12.70 -12.22
N ALA A 230 11.57 12.23 -13.02
CA ALA A 230 11.86 11.48 -14.24
C ALA A 230 12.45 12.38 -15.35
N VAL A 231 12.03 13.63 -15.37
CA VAL A 231 12.51 14.67 -16.30
C VAL A 231 13.11 15.78 -15.46
N GLN A 232 14.39 16.12 -15.66
CA GLN A 232 14.96 17.33 -15.09
C GLN A 232 14.36 18.53 -15.84
N THR A 233 13.66 19.39 -15.14
CA THR A 233 13.17 20.66 -15.69
C THR A 233 14.40 21.57 -15.88
N GLY A 234 15.06 21.46 -17.04
CA GLY A 234 16.29 22.20 -17.34
C GLY A 234 16.93 21.79 -18.66
N ASP A 235 16.83 20.53 -19.05
CA ASP A 235 17.26 20.04 -20.34
C ASP A 235 16.14 20.15 -21.39
N LYS A 236 15.91 21.36 -21.92
CA LYS A 236 15.41 21.46 -23.29
C LYS A 236 16.53 20.87 -24.16
N PRO A 237 16.27 19.84 -25.00
CA PRO A 237 17.27 19.40 -25.95
C PRO A 237 17.67 20.60 -26.80
N SER A 238 18.98 20.84 -26.89
CA SER A 238 19.51 21.88 -27.82
C SER A 238 18.98 21.52 -29.23
N PRO A 239 18.53 22.50 -30.02
CA PRO A 239 18.09 22.23 -31.41
C PRO A 239 19.16 21.57 -32.28
N ASP A 240 20.41 21.54 -31.80
CA ASP A 240 21.61 21.09 -32.52
C ASP A 240 22.12 19.68 -32.06
N ASP A 241 21.37 18.91 -31.27
CA ASP A 241 21.80 17.57 -30.88
C ASP A 241 21.50 16.58 -32.02
N PRO A 242 22.50 16.05 -32.72
CA PRO A 242 22.30 15.10 -33.82
C PRO A 242 21.80 13.78 -33.22
N ARG A 243 20.55 13.43 -33.49
CA ARG A 243 19.99 12.11 -33.14
C ARG A 243 20.74 11.02 -33.89
N PRO A 244 21.05 9.90 -33.24
CA PRO A 244 21.64 8.75 -33.91
C PRO A 244 20.67 8.10 -34.88
#